data_be1a7a953e69ba6e5855cab1c17cd3a0
#
_entry.id   be1a7a953e69ba6e5855cab1c17cd3a0
#
_cell.length_a   1.000
_cell.length_b   1.000
_cell.length_c   1.000
_cell.angle_alpha   90.00
_cell.angle_beta   90.00
_cell.angle_gamma   90.00
#
_symmetry.space_group_name_H-M   'P 1'
#
loop_
_entity.id
_entity.type
_entity.pdbx_description
1 polymer ?
#
loop_
_entity_poly.entity_id
_entity_poly.type
_entity_poly.pdbx_seq_one_letter_code
_entity_poly.pdbx_strand_id
1 'polypeptide(L)'
;MNHRCPRLLFAWAALVLLRAPGRSQEPAVTSLRGEIHSDQILLRGYFVELYNVLNRRDVDHEFVHPDGSFAFRHVPYGDYEVRVTNAGGEVVQQQFVAVNATTPPVELRLQHEESQRPPSGPVSVTQLKHPPARKALGAFVAAQRFSDAGEYAKAAAELEKAIQLSPEYAEAYTNLAAQHVRMGRYEDAVNDARRAMELTRPNAVDMGNMAFALSRLKRYPEALDSARAAVRLEPGNDKAHYLLGILLVRDWRTLREGITHLERAVESVPAAQANLDLAERALEKGPPR
;
A
#
# COMPACT_ATOMS: atom_id res chain seq x y z
N MET A 1 -79.11 22.19 46.49
CA MET A 1 -79.57 22.17 45.10
C MET A 1 -78.45 21.78 44.19
N ASN A 2 -78.53 20.61 43.63
CA ASN A 2 -77.52 19.88 42.94
C ASN A 2 -77.40 20.30 41.48
N HIS A 3 -76.26 20.64 40.97
CA HIS A 3 -75.98 20.54 39.53
C HIS A 3 -74.69 19.78 39.30
N ARG A 4 -74.86 18.54 38.87
CA ARG A 4 -73.77 17.68 38.35
C ARG A 4 -73.45 18.08 36.95
N CYS A 5 -72.20 18.41 36.66
CA CYS A 5 -71.64 18.50 35.32
C CYS A 5 -71.04 17.17 34.90
N PRO A 6 -71.32 16.67 33.68
CA PRO A 6 -70.76 15.40 33.19
C PRO A 6 -69.30 15.60 32.68
N ARG A 7 -68.44 14.69 33.08
CA ARG A 7 -67.06 14.56 32.61
C ARG A 7 -67.05 14.00 31.17
N LEU A 8 -66.59 14.81 30.23
CA LEU A 8 -66.24 14.37 28.88
C LEU A 8 -64.89 13.65 28.94
N LEU A 9 -64.89 12.36 28.67
CA LEU A 9 -63.73 11.50 28.45
C LEU A 9 -63.25 11.74 27.02
N PHE A 10 -62.13 12.45 26.84
CA PHE A 10 -61.41 12.45 25.58
C PHE A 10 -60.56 11.18 25.49
N ALA A 11 -61.03 10.24 24.65
CA ALA A 11 -60.20 9.11 24.26
C ALA A 11 -59.14 9.57 23.26
N TRP A 12 -57.88 9.56 23.67
CA TRP A 12 -56.73 9.73 22.78
C TRP A 12 -56.51 8.38 22.06
N ALA A 13 -56.93 8.31 20.81
CA ALA A 13 -56.51 7.23 19.91
C ALA A 13 -55.05 7.49 19.53
N ALA A 14 -54.14 6.77 20.16
CA ALA A 14 -52.75 6.70 19.75
C ALA A 14 -52.66 5.96 18.41
N LEU A 15 -52.51 6.71 17.33
CA LEU A 15 -52.22 6.17 16.00
C LEU A 15 -50.75 5.68 16.00
N VAL A 16 -50.57 4.38 16.31
CA VAL A 16 -49.30 3.71 16.12
C VAL A 16 -49.06 3.55 14.63
N LEU A 17 -48.34 4.49 14.03
CA LEU A 17 -47.78 4.33 12.71
C LEU A 17 -46.72 3.21 12.79
N LEU A 18 -47.12 1.99 12.47
CA LEU A 18 -46.21 0.90 12.12
C LEU A 18 -45.40 1.35 10.92
N ARG A 19 -44.20 1.89 11.19
CA ARG A 19 -43.18 2.07 10.19
C ARG A 19 -42.81 0.67 9.71
N ALA A 20 -43.26 0.29 8.52
CA ALA A 20 -42.76 -0.88 7.83
C ALA A 20 -41.21 -0.76 7.76
N PRO A 21 -40.48 -1.85 8.03
CA PRO A 21 -39.02 -1.81 7.84
C PRO A 21 -38.76 -1.43 6.38
N GLY A 22 -38.15 -0.27 6.18
CA GLY A 22 -37.75 0.16 4.87
C GLY A 22 -36.90 -0.95 4.26
N ARG A 23 -37.38 -1.55 3.18
CA ARG A 23 -36.54 -2.35 2.30
C ARG A 23 -35.35 -1.46 1.97
N SER A 24 -34.17 -1.82 2.45
CA SER A 24 -32.95 -1.29 1.92
C SER A 24 -32.99 -1.56 0.42
N GLN A 25 -33.24 -0.54 -0.38
CA GLN A 25 -33.09 -0.65 -1.83
C GLN A 25 -31.63 -1.03 -2.05
N GLU A 26 -31.42 -2.22 -2.58
CA GLU A 26 -30.09 -2.60 -3.05
C GLU A 26 -29.62 -1.50 -4.00
N PRO A 27 -28.38 -1.04 -3.88
CA PRO A 27 -27.87 0.00 -4.75
C PRO A 27 -28.01 -0.48 -6.20
N ALA A 28 -28.54 0.38 -7.07
CA ALA A 28 -28.63 0.08 -8.49
C ALA A 28 -27.21 -0.15 -9.02
N VAL A 29 -27.00 -1.26 -9.72
CA VAL A 29 -25.70 -1.69 -10.25
C VAL A 29 -25.75 -1.81 -11.76
N THR A 30 -24.61 -1.60 -12.41
CA THR A 30 -24.44 -1.76 -13.86
C THR A 30 -23.10 -2.42 -14.17
N SER A 31 -22.79 -2.65 -15.45
CA SER A 31 -21.43 -3.01 -15.88
C SER A 31 -20.75 -1.78 -16.49
N LEU A 32 -19.54 -1.49 -16.05
CA LEU A 32 -18.68 -0.47 -16.64
C LEU A 32 -17.72 -1.16 -17.59
N ARG A 33 -17.78 -0.83 -18.87
CA ARG A 33 -16.90 -1.36 -19.92
C ARG A 33 -16.04 -0.27 -20.49
N GLY A 34 -14.89 -0.63 -21.02
CA GLY A 34 -14.03 0.32 -21.73
C GLY A 34 -12.99 -0.33 -22.59
N GLU A 35 -12.28 0.51 -23.32
CA GLU A 35 -11.18 0.13 -24.20
C GLU A 35 -10.00 1.07 -23.98
N ILE A 36 -8.82 0.49 -24.02
CA ILE A 36 -7.55 1.21 -23.95
C ILE A 36 -6.92 1.16 -25.35
N HIS A 37 -6.78 2.31 -25.95
CA HIS A 37 -6.11 2.47 -27.24
C HIS A 37 -4.65 2.84 -27.03
N SER A 38 -3.74 2.12 -27.69
CA SER A 38 -2.31 2.42 -27.67
C SER A 38 -1.68 2.10 -29.02
N ASP A 39 -1.01 3.06 -29.59
CA ASP A 39 -0.39 2.92 -30.93
C ASP A 39 0.95 2.17 -30.90
N GLN A 40 1.61 2.02 -29.74
CA GLN A 40 2.97 1.48 -29.64
C GLN A 40 3.21 0.59 -28.41
N ILE A 41 2.26 0.44 -27.50
CA ILE A 41 2.44 -0.28 -26.25
C ILE A 41 1.68 -1.60 -26.31
N LEU A 42 2.38 -2.72 -26.07
CA LEU A 42 1.74 -4.00 -25.81
C LEU A 42 1.03 -3.91 -24.46
N LEU A 43 -0.30 -3.93 -24.45
CA LEU A 43 -1.15 -3.80 -23.26
C LEU A 43 -1.05 -4.98 -22.27
N ARG A 44 -0.18 -5.96 -22.53
CA ARG A 44 0.09 -7.06 -21.61
C ARG A 44 0.80 -6.58 -20.38
N GLY A 45 0.16 -6.79 -19.21
CA GLY A 45 0.70 -6.38 -17.90
C GLY A 45 0.19 -5.04 -17.42
N TYR A 46 -0.80 -4.47 -18.11
CA TYR A 46 -1.58 -3.34 -17.60
C TYR A 46 -2.82 -3.83 -16.88
N PHE A 47 -3.20 -3.08 -15.84
CA PHE A 47 -4.40 -3.31 -15.04
C PHE A 47 -5.27 -2.06 -15.11
N VAL A 48 -6.56 -2.26 -14.94
CA VAL A 48 -7.50 -1.17 -14.72
C VAL A 48 -8.05 -1.31 -13.32
N GLU A 49 -7.96 -0.25 -12.54
CA GLU A 49 -8.48 -0.17 -11.17
C GLU A 49 -9.67 0.77 -11.16
N LEU A 50 -10.72 0.39 -10.46
CA LEU A 50 -11.91 1.20 -10.24
C LEU A 50 -11.90 1.73 -8.83
N TYR A 51 -11.67 3.03 -8.66
CA TYR A 51 -11.59 3.72 -7.39
C TYR A 51 -12.86 4.54 -7.13
N ASN A 52 -13.54 4.31 -5.99
CA ASN A 52 -14.69 5.12 -5.59
C ASN A 52 -14.22 6.41 -4.93
N VAL A 53 -14.57 7.54 -5.55
CA VAL A 53 -14.11 8.88 -5.11
C VAL A 53 -14.70 9.27 -3.75
N LEU A 54 -15.96 8.93 -3.49
CA LEU A 54 -16.66 9.29 -2.25
C LEU A 54 -16.14 8.52 -1.04
N ASN A 55 -15.95 7.21 -1.21
CA ASN A 55 -15.55 6.32 -0.12
C ASN A 55 -14.03 6.16 -0.02
N ARG A 56 -13.28 6.74 -0.95
CA ARG A 56 -11.81 6.67 -1.06
C ARG A 56 -11.28 5.22 -0.98
N ARG A 57 -11.92 4.31 -1.73
CA ARG A 57 -11.58 2.88 -1.73
C ARG A 57 -11.48 2.35 -3.15
N ASP A 58 -10.53 1.45 -3.36
CA ASP A 58 -10.52 0.61 -4.54
C ASP A 58 -11.72 -0.35 -4.45
N VAL A 59 -12.48 -0.42 -5.55
CA VAL A 59 -13.71 -1.20 -5.63
C VAL A 59 -13.44 -2.51 -6.34
N ASP A 60 -12.68 -2.46 -7.42
CA ASP A 60 -12.37 -3.62 -8.26
C ASP A 60 -11.11 -3.35 -9.10
N HIS A 61 -10.48 -4.41 -9.60
CA HIS A 61 -9.35 -4.33 -10.50
C HIS A 61 -9.46 -5.46 -11.53
N GLU A 62 -9.18 -5.14 -12.79
CA GLU A 62 -9.26 -6.06 -13.92
C GLU A 62 -8.01 -5.99 -14.79
N PHE A 63 -7.66 -7.11 -15.41
CA PHE A 63 -6.62 -7.15 -16.42
C PHE A 63 -7.11 -6.52 -17.71
N VAL A 64 -6.24 -5.76 -18.35
CA VAL A 64 -6.48 -5.33 -19.72
C VAL A 64 -6.32 -6.53 -20.65
N HIS A 65 -7.36 -6.83 -21.44
CA HIS A 65 -7.29 -7.87 -22.44
C HIS A 65 -6.29 -7.49 -23.57
N PRO A 66 -5.77 -8.46 -24.32
CA PRO A 66 -4.83 -8.18 -25.42
C PRO A 66 -5.37 -7.23 -26.51
N ASP A 67 -6.69 -7.15 -26.65
CA ASP A 67 -7.39 -6.23 -27.56
C ASP A 67 -7.62 -4.83 -26.96
N GLY A 68 -7.18 -4.61 -25.72
CA GLY A 68 -7.36 -3.35 -25.01
C GLY A 68 -8.65 -3.26 -24.21
N SER A 69 -9.55 -4.24 -24.29
CA SER A 69 -10.82 -4.19 -23.59
C SER A 69 -10.70 -4.51 -22.10
N PHE A 70 -11.62 -3.95 -21.29
CA PHE A 70 -11.81 -4.28 -19.88
C PHE A 70 -13.28 -4.15 -19.47
N ALA A 71 -13.70 -4.83 -18.39
CA ALA A 71 -15.08 -4.76 -17.92
C ALA A 71 -15.21 -5.05 -16.41
N PHE A 72 -15.71 -4.10 -15.66
CA PHE A 72 -16.16 -4.28 -14.29
C PHE A 72 -17.63 -4.68 -14.25
N ARG A 73 -17.98 -5.65 -13.40
CA ARG A 73 -19.34 -6.14 -13.24
C ARG A 73 -19.89 -5.69 -11.89
N HIS A 74 -21.22 -5.48 -11.83
CA HIS A 74 -21.93 -5.11 -10.59
C HIS A 74 -21.42 -3.83 -9.93
N VAL A 75 -21.06 -2.83 -10.74
CA VAL A 75 -20.61 -1.52 -10.25
C VAL A 75 -21.82 -0.73 -9.76
N PRO A 76 -21.89 -0.31 -8.49
CA PRO A 76 -22.92 0.57 -7.99
C PRO A 76 -22.92 1.91 -8.70
N TYR A 77 -24.07 2.57 -8.81
CA TYR A 77 -24.13 3.93 -9.35
C TYR A 77 -23.36 4.89 -8.45
N GLY A 78 -22.59 5.79 -9.05
CA GLY A 78 -21.75 6.75 -8.32
C GLY A 78 -20.61 7.31 -9.15
N ASP A 79 -19.76 8.08 -8.48
CA ASP A 79 -18.59 8.72 -9.08
C ASP A 79 -17.33 7.88 -8.82
N TYR A 80 -16.66 7.55 -9.90
CA TYR A 80 -15.49 6.70 -9.89
C TYR A 80 -14.34 7.34 -10.65
N GLU A 81 -13.15 6.92 -10.30
CA GLU A 81 -11.92 7.15 -11.05
C GLU A 81 -11.45 5.81 -11.61
N VAL A 82 -11.37 5.73 -12.93
CA VAL A 82 -10.81 4.59 -13.65
C VAL A 82 -9.32 4.87 -13.84
N ARG A 83 -8.46 4.07 -13.24
CA ARG A 83 -7.00 4.18 -13.28
C ARG A 83 -6.41 3.04 -14.09
N VAL A 84 -5.51 3.36 -15.00
CA VAL A 84 -4.70 2.35 -15.69
C VAL A 84 -3.34 2.32 -15.02
N THR A 85 -2.97 1.15 -14.52
CA THR A 85 -1.68 0.92 -13.86
C THR A 85 -0.81 0.00 -14.69
N ASN A 86 0.49 0.27 -14.74
CA ASN A 86 1.46 -0.60 -15.38
C ASN A 86 1.86 -1.75 -14.42
N ALA A 87 2.66 -2.69 -14.91
CA ALA A 87 3.16 -3.83 -14.13
C ALA A 87 3.98 -3.43 -12.89
N GLY A 88 4.42 -2.18 -12.80
CA GLY A 88 5.11 -1.61 -11.64
C GLY A 88 4.17 -0.99 -10.60
N GLY A 89 2.83 -0.99 -10.85
CA GLY A 89 1.85 -0.36 -9.98
C GLY A 89 1.78 1.17 -10.12
N GLU A 90 2.38 1.73 -11.18
CA GLU A 90 2.34 3.15 -11.45
C GLU A 90 1.09 3.48 -12.27
N VAL A 91 0.31 4.49 -11.83
CA VAL A 91 -0.84 5.00 -12.58
C VAL A 91 -0.33 5.77 -13.80
N VAL A 92 -0.57 5.20 -14.98
CA VAL A 92 -0.13 5.77 -16.27
C VAL A 92 -1.22 6.61 -16.94
N GLN A 93 -2.48 6.37 -16.57
CA GLN A 93 -3.64 7.12 -17.07
C GLN A 93 -4.76 7.05 -16.04
N GLN A 94 -5.56 8.11 -15.93
CA GLN A 94 -6.75 8.12 -15.08
C GLN A 94 -7.86 8.96 -15.69
N GLN A 95 -9.11 8.57 -15.46
CA GLN A 95 -10.28 9.28 -15.94
C GLN A 95 -11.43 9.19 -14.91
N PHE A 96 -12.09 10.32 -14.64
CA PHE A 96 -13.30 10.33 -13.83
C PHE A 96 -14.52 9.91 -14.64
N VAL A 97 -15.36 9.05 -14.07
CA VAL A 97 -16.55 8.48 -14.70
C VAL A 97 -17.71 8.48 -13.72
N ALA A 98 -18.82 9.11 -14.08
CA ALA A 98 -20.07 8.98 -13.35
C ALA A 98 -20.82 7.73 -13.85
N VAL A 99 -20.90 6.71 -13.03
CA VAL A 99 -21.55 5.43 -13.36
C VAL A 99 -23.05 5.49 -13.08
N ASN A 100 -23.86 5.26 -14.12
CA ASN A 100 -25.31 5.20 -14.07
C ASN A 100 -25.85 4.22 -15.13
N ALA A 101 -27.18 4.14 -15.28
CA ALA A 101 -27.80 3.21 -16.22
C ALA A 101 -27.40 3.42 -17.70
N THR A 102 -26.94 4.62 -18.05
CA THR A 102 -26.63 5.01 -19.44
C THR A 102 -25.17 5.36 -19.65
N THR A 103 -24.28 4.96 -18.72
CA THR A 103 -22.84 5.24 -18.83
C THR A 103 -22.29 4.62 -20.12
N PRO A 104 -21.70 5.45 -21.02
CA PRO A 104 -21.07 4.94 -22.22
C PRO A 104 -19.78 4.16 -21.89
N PRO A 105 -19.27 3.33 -22.80
CA PRO A 105 -17.95 2.72 -22.64
C PRO A 105 -16.88 3.80 -22.40
N VAL A 106 -15.92 3.48 -21.53
CA VAL A 106 -14.78 4.36 -21.20
C VAL A 106 -13.71 4.17 -22.26
N GLU A 107 -13.34 5.22 -22.94
CA GLU A 107 -12.23 5.20 -23.90
C GLU A 107 -11.01 5.88 -23.27
N LEU A 108 -9.94 5.13 -23.11
CA LEU A 108 -8.66 5.62 -22.59
C LEU A 108 -7.61 5.55 -23.69
N ARG A 109 -6.81 6.59 -23.84
CA ARG A 109 -5.66 6.59 -24.76
C ARG A 109 -4.39 6.65 -23.95
N LEU A 110 -3.60 5.59 -24.03
CA LEU A 110 -2.22 5.63 -23.54
C LEU A 110 -1.39 6.32 -24.65
N GLN A 111 -1.10 7.59 -24.42
CA GLN A 111 -0.09 8.27 -25.21
C GLN A 111 1.27 7.79 -24.72
N HIS A 112 2.12 7.37 -25.64
CA HIS A 112 3.53 7.22 -25.35
C HIS A 112 4.08 8.65 -25.14
N GLU A 113 3.90 9.21 -23.94
CA GLU A 113 4.81 10.23 -23.48
C GLU A 113 6.16 9.52 -23.40
N GLU A 114 6.98 9.76 -24.42
CA GLU A 114 8.41 9.50 -24.35
C GLU A 114 8.84 10.07 -23.00
N SER A 115 9.08 9.17 -22.05
CA SER A 115 9.20 9.53 -20.65
C SER A 115 10.46 10.35 -20.49
N GLN A 116 10.35 11.64 -20.68
CA GLN A 116 11.33 12.63 -20.24
C GLN A 116 11.30 12.85 -18.71
N ARG A 117 10.46 12.12 -17.99
CA ARG A 117 10.68 11.99 -16.55
C ARG A 117 11.71 10.90 -16.33
N PRO A 118 12.89 11.24 -15.84
CA PRO A 118 13.78 10.22 -15.34
C PRO A 118 12.99 9.39 -14.33
N PRO A 119 13.15 8.05 -14.32
CA PRO A 119 12.48 7.22 -13.35
C PRO A 119 12.68 7.85 -11.98
N SER A 120 11.60 7.97 -11.18
CA SER A 120 11.59 8.68 -9.91
C SER A 120 12.35 7.92 -8.82
N GLY A 121 13.58 7.61 -9.14
CA GLY A 121 14.60 6.98 -8.31
C GLY A 121 15.92 7.02 -9.07
N PRO A 122 17.06 7.03 -8.39
CA PRO A 122 18.35 6.96 -9.05
C PRO A 122 18.43 5.63 -9.79
N VAL A 123 18.35 5.68 -11.14
CA VAL A 123 18.59 4.51 -11.98
C VAL A 123 20.02 4.05 -11.66
N SER A 124 20.14 2.82 -11.18
CA SER A 124 21.45 2.26 -10.88
C SER A 124 22.29 2.21 -12.16
N VAL A 125 23.51 2.78 -12.11
CA VAL A 125 24.46 2.68 -13.21
C VAL A 125 24.73 1.22 -13.57
N THR A 126 24.63 0.32 -12.61
CA THR A 126 24.77 -1.13 -12.78
C THR A 126 23.62 -1.70 -13.63
N GLN A 127 22.39 -1.27 -13.41
CA GLN A 127 21.23 -1.67 -14.24
C GLN A 127 21.31 -1.16 -15.68
N LEU A 128 21.85 0.04 -15.88
CA LEU A 128 22.08 0.56 -17.23
C LEU A 128 23.14 -0.24 -17.98
N LYS A 129 24.15 -0.75 -17.26
CA LYS A 129 25.22 -1.56 -17.85
C LYS A 129 24.83 -3.02 -18.00
N HIS A 130 24.04 -3.56 -17.10
CA HIS A 130 23.65 -4.97 -17.02
C HIS A 130 22.13 -5.09 -16.75
N PRO A 131 21.27 -4.82 -17.76
CA PRO A 131 19.83 -4.93 -17.59
C PRO A 131 19.47 -6.38 -17.27
N PRO A 132 18.49 -6.61 -16.34
CA PRO A 132 18.06 -7.96 -15.99
C PRO A 132 17.56 -8.73 -17.21
N ALA A 133 17.87 -10.01 -17.29
CA ALA A 133 17.38 -10.88 -18.33
C ALA A 133 15.84 -10.89 -18.35
N ARG A 134 15.23 -10.98 -19.55
CA ARG A 134 13.76 -10.98 -19.70
C ARG A 134 13.05 -12.02 -18.84
N LYS A 135 13.69 -13.20 -18.69
CA LYS A 135 13.18 -14.28 -17.82
C LYS A 135 13.29 -13.91 -16.33
N ALA A 136 14.31 -13.15 -15.92
CA ALA A 136 14.46 -12.67 -14.55
C ALA A 136 13.35 -11.65 -14.20
N LEU A 137 13.04 -10.74 -15.12
CA LEU A 137 11.91 -9.82 -14.96
C LEU A 137 10.58 -10.57 -14.81
N GLY A 138 10.36 -11.64 -15.61
CA GLY A 138 9.17 -12.47 -15.47
C GLY A 138 9.05 -13.15 -14.10
N ALA A 139 10.15 -13.67 -13.58
CA ALA A 139 10.20 -14.25 -12.24
C ALA A 139 9.97 -13.19 -11.13
N PHE A 140 10.54 -12.00 -11.29
CA PHE A 140 10.32 -10.89 -10.38
C PHE A 140 8.84 -10.47 -10.31
N VAL A 141 8.16 -10.35 -11.45
CA VAL A 141 6.72 -10.05 -11.51
C VAL A 141 5.89 -11.16 -10.87
N ALA A 142 6.26 -12.43 -11.08
CA ALA A 142 5.60 -13.57 -10.43
C ALA A 142 5.75 -13.49 -8.90
N ALA A 143 6.94 -13.12 -8.42
CA ALA A 143 7.21 -12.93 -7.01
C ALA A 143 6.33 -11.82 -6.37
N GLN A 144 6.12 -10.71 -7.06
CA GLN A 144 5.24 -9.66 -6.58
C GLN A 144 3.82 -10.18 -6.38
N ARG A 145 3.26 -10.92 -7.35
CA ARG A 145 1.93 -11.52 -7.23
C ARG A 145 1.80 -12.45 -6.03
N PHE A 146 2.80 -13.30 -5.79
CA PHE A 146 2.82 -14.16 -4.62
C PHE A 146 2.95 -13.37 -3.31
N SER A 147 3.73 -12.30 -3.32
CA SER A 147 3.87 -11.40 -2.16
C SER A 147 2.54 -10.73 -1.80
N ASP A 148 1.80 -10.24 -2.80
CA ASP A 148 0.49 -9.60 -2.63
C ASP A 148 -0.57 -10.60 -2.14
N ALA A 149 -0.47 -11.86 -2.57
CA ALA A 149 -1.28 -12.95 -2.07
C ALA A 149 -0.88 -13.45 -0.66
N GLY A 150 0.17 -12.89 -0.04
CA GLY A 150 0.68 -13.34 1.26
C GLY A 150 1.49 -14.64 1.20
N GLU A 151 1.79 -15.16 0.01
CA GLU A 151 2.51 -16.40 -0.23
C GLU A 151 4.03 -16.17 -0.24
N TYR A 152 4.56 -15.65 0.87
CA TYR A 152 5.94 -15.14 0.97
C TYR A 152 7.02 -16.15 0.59
N ALA A 153 6.82 -17.43 0.88
CA ALA A 153 7.77 -18.49 0.51
C ALA A 153 7.83 -18.68 -1.02
N LYS A 154 6.69 -18.61 -1.72
CA LYS A 154 6.66 -18.69 -3.18
C LYS A 154 7.24 -17.43 -3.82
N ALA A 155 6.95 -16.26 -3.21
CA ALA A 155 7.57 -15.01 -3.64
C ALA A 155 9.09 -15.06 -3.53
N ALA A 156 9.63 -15.56 -2.42
CA ALA A 156 11.07 -15.74 -2.23
C ALA A 156 11.68 -16.67 -3.29
N ALA A 157 11.04 -17.81 -3.56
CA ALA A 157 11.53 -18.76 -4.57
C ALA A 157 11.60 -18.15 -5.99
N GLU A 158 10.61 -17.34 -6.37
CA GLU A 158 10.66 -16.66 -7.67
C GLU A 158 11.70 -15.53 -7.70
N LEU A 159 11.97 -14.85 -6.57
CA LEU A 159 13.06 -13.88 -6.47
C LEU A 159 14.42 -14.55 -6.54
N GLU A 160 14.63 -15.68 -5.87
CA GLU A 160 15.85 -16.49 -5.98
C GLU A 160 16.09 -16.92 -7.44
N LYS A 161 15.06 -17.32 -8.14
CA LYS A 161 15.12 -17.64 -9.57
C LYS A 161 15.46 -16.40 -10.42
N ALA A 162 14.92 -15.23 -10.10
CA ALA A 162 15.28 -13.98 -10.78
C ALA A 162 16.76 -13.66 -10.58
N ILE A 163 17.28 -13.85 -9.38
CA ILE A 163 18.69 -13.68 -9.02
C ILE A 163 19.60 -14.69 -9.74
N GLN A 164 19.20 -15.96 -9.84
CA GLN A 164 19.94 -16.97 -10.61
C GLN A 164 20.07 -16.60 -12.09
N LEU A 165 19.01 -16.00 -12.66
CA LEU A 165 18.98 -15.56 -14.05
C LEU A 165 19.70 -14.24 -14.28
N SER A 166 19.81 -13.41 -13.26
CA SER A 166 20.46 -12.10 -13.29
C SER A 166 21.07 -11.77 -11.91
N PRO A 167 22.31 -12.22 -11.63
CA PRO A 167 22.94 -12.08 -10.30
C PRO A 167 23.20 -10.63 -9.85
N GLU A 168 23.13 -9.67 -10.75
CA GLU A 168 23.29 -8.24 -10.46
C GLU A 168 21.95 -7.48 -10.37
N TYR A 169 20.83 -8.22 -10.29
CA TYR A 169 19.49 -7.64 -10.17
C TYR A 169 19.23 -7.19 -8.72
N ALA A 170 19.67 -5.99 -8.38
CA ALA A 170 19.62 -5.46 -7.02
C ALA A 170 18.21 -5.43 -6.42
N GLU A 171 17.20 -5.04 -7.20
CA GLU A 171 15.81 -4.98 -6.72
C GLU A 171 15.26 -6.37 -6.35
N ALA A 172 15.75 -7.42 -6.99
CA ALA A 172 15.37 -8.78 -6.60
C ALA A 172 15.89 -9.12 -5.20
N TYR A 173 17.10 -8.68 -4.84
CA TYR A 173 17.64 -8.82 -3.49
C TYR A 173 16.90 -7.96 -2.47
N THR A 174 16.57 -6.69 -2.80
CA THR A 174 15.75 -5.83 -1.94
C THR A 174 14.41 -6.49 -1.59
N ASN A 175 13.72 -7.03 -2.61
CA ASN A 175 12.44 -7.70 -2.42
C ASN A 175 12.59 -9.03 -1.69
N LEU A 176 13.68 -9.79 -1.94
CA LEU A 176 13.96 -11.03 -1.23
C LEU A 176 14.19 -10.77 0.27
N ALA A 177 14.93 -9.72 0.61
CA ALA A 177 15.10 -9.27 2.00
C ALA A 177 13.74 -8.99 2.67
N ALA A 178 12.82 -8.32 1.97
CA ALA A 178 11.48 -8.07 2.48
C ALA A 178 10.67 -9.37 2.68
N GLN A 179 10.76 -10.35 1.78
CA GLN A 179 10.11 -11.65 1.97
C GLN A 179 10.71 -12.40 3.16
N HIS A 180 12.04 -12.42 3.29
CA HIS A 180 12.72 -13.05 4.44
C HIS A 180 12.33 -12.40 5.77
N VAL A 181 12.17 -11.07 5.83
CA VAL A 181 11.63 -10.37 6.99
C VAL A 181 10.23 -10.90 7.36
N ARG A 182 9.33 -11.03 6.37
CA ARG A 182 7.96 -11.53 6.58
C ARG A 182 7.92 -13.00 7.02
N MET A 183 8.90 -13.79 6.59
CA MET A 183 9.07 -15.19 6.97
C MET A 183 9.81 -15.38 8.29
N GLY A 184 10.32 -14.32 8.92
CA GLY A 184 11.12 -14.40 10.14
C GLY A 184 12.57 -14.87 9.94
N ARG A 185 13.03 -14.96 8.69
CA ARG A 185 14.42 -15.34 8.31
C ARG A 185 15.31 -14.10 8.33
N TYR A 186 15.56 -13.58 9.52
CA TYR A 186 16.17 -12.26 9.70
C TYR A 186 17.63 -12.17 9.27
N GLU A 187 18.43 -13.22 9.49
CA GLU A 187 19.82 -13.29 9.01
C GLU A 187 19.88 -13.23 7.48
N ASP A 188 19.02 -13.99 6.81
CA ASP A 188 18.93 -13.99 5.36
C ASP A 188 18.53 -12.62 4.85
N ALA A 189 17.56 -11.97 5.50
CA ALA A 189 17.12 -10.61 5.16
C ALA A 189 18.25 -9.57 5.27
N VAL A 190 19.11 -9.68 6.30
CA VAL A 190 20.29 -8.80 6.45
C VAL A 190 21.29 -9.03 5.31
N ASN A 191 21.52 -10.29 4.94
CA ASN A 191 22.45 -10.64 3.87
C ASN A 191 21.97 -10.14 2.51
N ASP A 192 20.67 -10.33 2.21
CA ASP A 192 20.06 -9.87 0.96
C ASP A 192 20.06 -8.35 0.86
N ALA A 193 19.67 -7.63 1.92
CA ALA A 193 19.71 -6.18 1.94
C ALA A 193 21.15 -5.66 1.74
N ARG A 194 22.14 -6.30 2.37
CA ARG A 194 23.56 -5.96 2.14
C ARG A 194 23.94 -6.19 0.69
N ARG A 195 23.56 -7.31 0.10
CA ARG A 195 23.86 -7.63 -1.29
C ARG A 195 23.22 -6.63 -2.26
N ALA A 196 21.97 -6.22 -2.02
CA ALA A 196 21.34 -5.16 -2.78
C ALA A 196 22.15 -3.85 -2.76
N MET A 197 22.61 -3.43 -1.59
CA MET A 197 23.43 -2.22 -1.41
C MET A 197 24.86 -2.32 -1.98
N GLU A 198 25.42 -3.51 -2.11
CA GLU A 198 26.69 -3.71 -2.84
C GLU A 198 26.54 -3.52 -4.35
N LEU A 199 25.38 -3.87 -4.89
CA LEU A 199 25.05 -3.78 -6.31
C LEU A 199 24.60 -2.38 -6.72
N THR A 200 24.05 -1.62 -5.78
CA THR A 200 23.54 -0.26 -6.04
C THR A 200 23.99 0.71 -4.93
N ARG A 201 23.51 1.94 -5.01
CA ARG A 201 23.66 2.86 -3.87
C ARG A 201 22.68 2.46 -2.77
N PRO A 202 23.07 2.58 -1.48
CA PRO A 202 22.15 2.39 -0.38
C PRO A 202 20.88 3.24 -0.54
N ASN A 203 19.72 2.63 -0.31
CA ASN A 203 18.43 3.29 -0.31
C ASN A 203 17.69 3.06 1.02
N ALA A 204 16.64 3.83 1.27
CA ALA A 204 15.93 3.77 2.54
C ALA A 204 15.21 2.44 2.76
N VAL A 205 14.78 1.75 1.70
CA VAL A 205 14.10 0.45 1.78
C VAL A 205 15.04 -0.63 2.27
N ASP A 206 16.24 -0.75 1.68
CA ASP A 206 17.25 -1.72 2.09
C ASP A 206 17.71 -1.47 3.52
N MET A 207 17.97 -0.20 3.87
CA MET A 207 18.30 0.19 5.23
C MET A 207 17.18 -0.11 6.22
N GLY A 208 15.91 0.09 5.84
CA GLY A 208 14.73 -0.24 6.65
C GLY A 208 14.59 -1.74 6.88
N ASN A 209 14.68 -2.55 5.82
CA ASN A 209 14.63 -4.01 5.91
C ASN A 209 15.74 -4.54 6.82
N MET A 210 16.98 -4.04 6.63
CA MET A 210 18.13 -4.41 7.45
C MET A 210 17.93 -4.00 8.91
N ALA A 211 17.48 -2.77 9.18
CA ALA A 211 17.22 -2.29 10.53
C ALA A 211 16.16 -3.12 11.25
N PHE A 212 15.06 -3.46 10.56
CA PHE A 212 14.01 -4.31 11.12
C PHE A 212 14.56 -5.72 11.44
N ALA A 213 15.24 -6.35 10.50
CA ALA A 213 15.83 -7.68 10.69
C ALA A 213 16.82 -7.70 11.86
N LEU A 214 17.74 -6.74 11.91
CA LEU A 214 18.71 -6.59 13.00
C LEU A 214 18.03 -6.37 14.36
N SER A 215 16.93 -5.61 14.41
CA SER A 215 16.16 -5.41 15.64
C SER A 215 15.56 -6.72 16.15
N ARG A 216 15.08 -7.57 15.25
CA ARG A 216 14.52 -8.90 15.57
C ARG A 216 15.60 -9.88 16.04
N LEU A 217 16.82 -9.72 15.52
CA LEU A 217 18.02 -10.42 15.97
C LEU A 217 18.61 -9.87 17.28
N LYS A 218 17.99 -8.85 17.86
CA LYS A 218 18.47 -8.12 19.06
C LYS A 218 19.83 -7.42 18.87
N ARG A 219 20.26 -7.22 17.64
CA ARG A 219 21.48 -6.46 17.28
C ARG A 219 21.14 -4.96 17.22
N TYR A 220 20.72 -4.42 18.37
CA TYR A 220 20.13 -3.08 18.48
C TYR A 220 21.05 -1.93 18.03
N PRO A 221 22.37 -1.90 18.33
CA PRO A 221 23.25 -0.83 17.84
C PRO A 221 23.24 -0.76 16.31
N GLU A 222 23.42 -1.88 15.63
CA GLU A 222 23.42 -1.96 14.17
C GLU A 222 22.06 -1.63 13.55
N ALA A 223 20.97 -2.07 14.21
CA ALA A 223 19.61 -1.72 13.82
C ALA A 223 19.39 -0.20 13.87
N LEU A 224 19.87 0.45 14.93
CA LEU A 224 19.74 1.88 15.13
C LEU A 224 20.53 2.67 14.05
N ASP A 225 21.74 2.25 13.74
CA ASP A 225 22.55 2.87 12.69
C ASP A 225 21.88 2.77 11.32
N SER A 226 21.32 1.58 11.02
CA SER A 226 20.57 1.34 9.78
C SER A 226 19.28 2.15 9.71
N ALA A 227 18.52 2.24 10.81
CA ALA A 227 17.29 3.03 10.87
C ALA A 227 17.57 4.54 10.71
N ARG A 228 18.62 5.05 11.35
CA ARG A 228 19.08 6.42 11.15
C ARG A 228 19.51 6.69 9.72
N ALA A 229 20.18 5.73 9.08
CA ALA A 229 20.54 5.83 7.67
C ALA A 229 19.30 5.89 6.77
N ALA A 230 18.27 5.06 7.02
CA ALA A 230 17.02 5.11 6.28
C ALA A 230 16.34 6.48 6.35
N VAL A 231 16.24 7.07 7.56
CA VAL A 231 15.68 8.41 7.75
C VAL A 231 16.53 9.50 7.08
N ARG A 232 17.87 9.38 7.08
CA ARG A 232 18.74 10.35 6.36
C ARG A 232 18.56 10.27 4.85
N LEU A 233 18.37 9.07 4.30
CA LEU A 233 18.18 8.87 2.86
C LEU A 233 16.80 9.35 2.40
N GLU A 234 15.78 9.13 3.20
CA GLU A 234 14.40 9.57 2.93
C GLU A 234 13.77 10.22 4.17
N PRO A 235 13.99 11.52 4.40
CA PRO A 235 13.45 12.21 5.58
C PRO A 235 11.91 12.29 5.64
N GLY A 236 11.22 12.00 4.54
CA GLY A 236 9.76 11.91 4.45
C GLY A 236 9.20 10.51 4.69
N ASN A 237 10.02 9.51 4.95
CA ASN A 237 9.58 8.12 5.07
C ASN A 237 9.08 7.81 6.50
N ASP A 238 7.77 7.85 6.69
CA ASP A 238 7.14 7.63 8.00
C ASP A 238 7.39 6.22 8.57
N LYS A 239 7.56 5.21 7.71
CA LYS A 239 7.93 3.85 8.16
C LYS A 239 9.34 3.81 8.71
N ALA A 240 10.28 4.56 8.11
CA ALA A 240 11.63 4.69 8.64
C ALA A 240 11.64 5.45 9.98
N HIS A 241 10.84 6.52 10.10
CA HIS A 241 10.64 7.21 11.37
C HIS A 241 10.02 6.31 12.44
N TYR A 242 9.00 5.53 12.11
CA TYR A 242 8.42 4.56 13.02
C TYR A 242 9.47 3.57 13.54
N LEU A 243 10.24 2.96 12.64
CA LEU A 243 11.26 1.99 13.01
C LEU A 243 12.36 2.61 13.88
N LEU A 244 12.82 3.81 13.54
CA LEU A 244 13.78 4.55 14.35
C LEU A 244 13.19 4.88 15.72
N GLY A 245 11.95 5.36 15.77
CA GLY A 245 11.25 5.68 17.01
C GLY A 245 11.17 4.49 17.97
N ILE A 246 10.70 3.31 17.49
CA ILE A 246 10.59 2.11 18.34
C ILE A 246 11.95 1.57 18.82
N LEU A 247 13.03 1.85 18.12
CA LEU A 247 14.39 1.51 18.54
C LEU A 247 14.89 2.47 19.63
N LEU A 248 14.67 3.77 19.44
CA LEU A 248 15.13 4.83 20.34
C LEU A 248 14.41 4.82 21.70
N VAL A 249 13.09 4.52 21.75
CA VAL A 249 12.33 4.47 22.99
C VAL A 249 12.74 3.33 23.94
N ARG A 250 13.62 2.45 23.52
CA ARG A 250 14.17 1.35 24.32
C ARG A 250 15.21 1.81 25.35
N ASP A 251 15.87 2.94 25.09
CA ASP A 251 16.84 3.56 26.00
C ASP A 251 16.27 4.89 26.52
N TRP A 252 16.26 5.05 27.83
CA TRP A 252 15.82 6.28 28.48
C TRP A 252 16.54 7.55 27.96
N ARG A 253 17.81 7.43 27.60
CA ARG A 253 18.62 8.55 27.09
C ARG A 253 18.13 9.08 25.75
N THR A 254 17.54 8.21 24.94
CA THR A 254 17.04 8.51 23.58
C THR A 254 15.51 8.53 23.53
N LEU A 255 14.82 8.34 24.67
CA LEU A 255 13.36 8.23 24.74
C LEU A 255 12.64 9.44 24.12
N ARG A 256 13.09 10.66 24.41
CA ARG A 256 12.51 11.89 23.85
C ARG A 256 12.69 11.98 22.32
N GLU A 257 13.87 11.65 21.82
CA GLU A 257 14.14 11.56 20.39
C GLU A 257 13.22 10.53 19.74
N GLY A 258 13.05 9.36 20.38
CA GLY A 258 12.16 8.31 19.91
C GLY A 258 10.69 8.74 19.84
N ILE A 259 10.19 9.50 20.82
CA ILE A 259 8.84 10.08 20.82
C ILE A 259 8.65 10.96 19.61
N THR A 260 9.56 11.89 19.33
CA THR A 260 9.47 12.79 18.16
C THR A 260 9.37 12.01 16.84
N HIS A 261 10.10 10.92 16.71
CA HIS A 261 10.02 10.06 15.52
C HIS A 261 8.70 9.28 15.45
N LEU A 262 8.14 8.84 16.57
CA LEU A 262 6.83 8.18 16.62
C LEU A 262 5.69 9.15 16.30
N GLU A 263 5.72 10.37 16.84
CA GLU A 263 4.75 11.44 16.54
C GLU A 263 4.64 11.69 15.03
N ARG A 264 5.81 11.76 14.34
CA ARG A 264 5.83 11.94 12.90
C ARG A 264 5.19 10.78 12.14
N ALA A 265 5.31 9.57 12.65
CA ALA A 265 4.82 8.37 11.97
C ALA A 265 3.32 8.09 12.20
N VAL A 266 2.68 8.72 13.18
CA VAL A 266 1.30 8.41 13.62
C VAL A 266 0.28 8.50 12.48
N GLU A 267 0.39 9.50 11.61
CA GLU A 267 -0.59 9.71 10.54
C GLU A 267 -0.61 8.57 9.50
N SER A 268 0.56 8.00 9.22
CA SER A 268 0.73 7.01 8.15
C SER A 268 0.92 5.57 8.65
N VAL A 269 1.32 5.40 9.92
CA VAL A 269 1.62 4.08 10.51
C VAL A 269 0.73 3.84 11.73
N PRO A 270 -0.39 3.10 11.61
CA PRO A 270 -1.34 2.91 12.72
C PRO A 270 -0.73 2.34 13.99
N ALA A 271 0.33 1.52 13.86
CA ALA A 271 1.04 0.96 15.02
C ALA A 271 1.86 2.00 15.81
N ALA A 272 2.11 3.18 15.24
CA ALA A 272 2.92 4.21 15.89
C ALA A 272 2.22 4.80 17.11
N GLN A 273 0.89 4.98 17.08
CA GLN A 273 0.13 5.55 18.18
C GLN A 273 0.30 4.76 19.49
N ALA A 274 0.13 3.44 19.42
CA ALA A 274 0.26 2.60 20.62
C ALA A 274 1.67 2.66 21.25
N ASN A 275 2.70 2.74 20.39
CA ASN A 275 4.08 2.86 20.84
C ASN A 275 4.37 4.25 21.40
N LEU A 276 3.78 5.30 20.82
CA LEU A 276 3.87 6.67 21.29
C LEU A 276 3.25 6.79 22.71
N ASP A 277 2.02 6.32 22.90
CA ASP A 277 1.34 6.34 24.20
C ASP A 277 2.16 5.62 25.29
N LEU A 278 2.82 4.52 24.94
CA LEU A 278 3.69 3.78 25.86
C LEU A 278 4.95 4.59 26.22
N ALA A 279 5.55 5.24 25.24
CA ALA A 279 6.76 6.04 25.41
C ALA A 279 6.49 7.29 26.25
N GLU A 280 5.38 7.99 26.03
CA GLU A 280 4.94 9.16 26.82
C GLU A 280 4.70 8.79 28.29
N ARG A 281 3.96 7.71 28.54
CA ARG A 281 3.76 7.19 29.90
C ARG A 281 5.07 6.79 30.58
N ALA A 282 6.04 6.28 29.83
CA ALA A 282 7.36 5.99 30.38
C ALA A 282 8.09 7.28 30.77
N LEU A 283 7.96 8.33 29.93
CA LEU A 283 8.56 9.64 30.19
C LEU A 283 7.99 10.30 31.44
N GLU A 284 6.66 10.22 31.64
CA GLU A 284 5.96 10.74 32.84
C GLU A 284 6.42 10.05 34.13
N LYS A 285 6.69 8.75 34.10
CA LYS A 285 7.15 7.98 35.28
C LYS A 285 8.58 8.28 35.69
N GLY A 286 9.35 8.91 34.82
CA GLY A 286 10.77 9.20 35.04
C GLY A 286 11.70 8.01 34.82
N PRO A 287 13.03 8.22 34.93
CA PRO A 287 14.02 7.19 34.70
C PRO A 287 13.87 5.99 35.63
N PRO A 288 14.17 4.77 35.23
CA PRO A 288 14.22 3.61 36.08
C PRO A 288 15.26 3.84 37.21
N ARG A 289 14.87 3.49 38.44
CA ARG A 289 15.73 3.62 39.61
C ARG A 289 16.86 2.60 39.58
#